data_21de6cf412f31c12064f930ce9bdd856
#
_entry.id   21de6cf412f31c12064f930ce9bdd856
#
_cell.length_a   1.000
_cell.length_b   1.000
_cell.length_c   1.000
_cell.angle_alpha   90.00
_cell.angle_beta   90.00
_cell.angle_gamma   90.00
#
_symmetry.space_group_name_H-M   'P 1'
#
loop_
_entity.id
_entity.type
_entity.pdbx_description
1 polymer ?
#
loop_
_entity_poly.entity_id
_entity_poly.type
_entity_poly.pdbx_seq_one_letter_code
_entity_poly.pdbx_strand_id
1 'polypeptide(L)'
;QDGNTRTKELIHLYQTNPEFFYREAPINGAICVDQQDHLLALYRVKRPRRIAEKANRYVANWIFQLVQDRAREMAEERAQEHNVPLKELITPPKQMDFEFITAEKDIAGRFKDNNIELDKAALKIHDVGGLKIVAGEDKLSQLEKELSKDPNIRVIGRENFSGSYQATSLIIEVPWDRECVCRSYMDLRAWDRYLERGLPEAELKKGLEPFLEGSKPTLKMELILSTFADMVESELGNSLHEERIIAQRDTKVYRGYIPMNVEFLIEYLFAVGVSPQIHIDRLPIKLWGRYLPDTVIDQIRALYKMPDCELFC
;
A
#
# COMPACT_ATOMS: atom_id res chain seq x y z
N GLN A 1 26.31 15.86 11.09
CA GLN A 1 25.99 15.52 12.50
C GLN A 1 25.59 14.06 12.54
N ASP A 2 26.12 13.36 13.52
CA ASP A 2 25.81 11.97 13.78
C ASP A 2 24.29 11.85 14.10
N GLY A 3 23.56 10.93 13.43
CA GLY A 3 22.11 10.76 13.62
C GLY A 3 21.71 10.60 15.10
N ASN A 4 22.57 9.97 15.89
CA ASN A 4 22.39 9.79 17.33
C ASN A 4 22.36 11.13 18.11
N THR A 5 23.14 12.14 17.70
CA THR A 5 23.14 13.47 18.35
C THR A 5 21.80 14.17 18.10
N ARG A 6 21.27 14.12 16.87
CA ARG A 6 20.00 14.72 16.52
C ARG A 6 18.82 14.05 17.26
N THR A 7 18.84 12.71 17.35
CA THR A 7 17.81 11.98 18.10
C THR A 7 17.80 12.39 19.56
N LYS A 8 18.96 12.55 20.20
CA LYS A 8 19.06 13.03 21.60
C LYS A 8 18.52 14.45 21.77
N GLU A 9 18.85 15.35 20.84
CA GLU A 9 18.31 16.72 20.85
C GLU A 9 16.77 16.71 20.73
N LEU A 10 16.21 15.89 19.85
CA LEU A 10 14.76 15.77 19.66
C LEU A 10 14.06 15.17 20.89
N ILE A 11 14.67 14.15 21.52
CA ILE A 11 14.17 13.58 22.77
C ILE A 11 14.18 14.63 23.89
N HIS A 12 15.26 15.40 24.01
CA HIS A 12 15.34 16.46 25.00
C HIS A 12 14.28 17.54 24.75
N LEU A 13 14.09 17.95 23.49
CA LEU A 13 13.05 18.91 23.12
C LEU A 13 11.65 18.39 23.44
N TYR A 14 11.39 17.11 23.20
CA TYR A 14 10.12 16.48 23.57
C TYR A 14 9.90 16.48 25.08
N GLN A 15 10.93 16.14 25.88
CA GLN A 15 10.85 16.13 27.34
C GLN A 15 10.58 17.52 27.93
N THR A 16 11.07 18.57 27.28
CA THR A 16 10.91 19.96 27.71
C THR A 16 9.68 20.64 27.11
N ASN A 17 9.23 20.19 25.96
CA ASN A 17 8.06 20.74 25.27
C ASN A 17 7.37 19.64 24.42
N PRO A 18 6.67 18.69 25.03
CA PRO A 18 6.04 17.56 24.36
C PRO A 18 5.00 17.99 23.32
N GLU A 19 4.29 19.09 23.53
CA GLU A 19 3.31 19.64 22.60
C GLU A 19 3.91 20.06 21.24
N PHE A 20 5.21 20.27 21.17
CA PHE A 20 5.89 20.60 19.92
C PHE A 20 5.75 19.49 18.87
N PHE A 21 5.73 18.24 19.29
CA PHE A 21 5.70 17.08 18.39
C PHE A 21 4.29 16.64 18.02
N TYR A 22 3.32 16.83 18.92
CA TYR A 22 1.98 16.22 18.79
C TYR A 22 0.86 17.19 19.10
N ARG A 23 0.87 18.34 18.40
CA ARG A 23 -0.20 19.34 18.55
C ARG A 23 -1.52 18.87 17.95
N GLU A 24 -1.45 18.08 16.88
CA GLU A 24 -2.63 17.66 16.14
C GLU A 24 -2.56 16.16 15.82
N ALA A 25 -3.66 15.49 16.02
CA ALA A 25 -3.81 14.12 15.57
C ALA A 25 -3.75 14.05 14.03
N PRO A 26 -3.22 12.96 13.44
CA PRO A 26 -3.30 12.73 12.01
C PRO A 26 -4.75 12.80 11.52
N ILE A 27 -4.99 13.31 10.31
CA ILE A 27 -6.33 13.46 9.72
C ILE A 27 -7.18 12.19 9.81
N ASN A 28 -6.54 11.01 9.72
CA ASN A 28 -7.20 9.70 9.79
C ASN A 28 -6.67 8.89 10.98
N GLY A 29 -6.55 9.51 12.15
CA GLY A 29 -5.99 8.81 13.31
C GLY A 29 -6.28 9.52 14.62
N ALA A 30 -5.73 8.97 15.69
CA ALA A 30 -5.80 9.50 17.04
C ALA A 30 -4.46 9.35 17.73
N ILE A 31 -4.21 10.25 18.70
CA ILE A 31 -3.06 10.24 19.58
C ILE A 31 -3.56 9.95 20.98
N CYS A 32 -2.89 9.03 21.67
CA CYS A 32 -3.11 8.76 23.08
C CYS A 32 -1.91 9.28 23.86
N VAL A 33 -2.15 10.13 24.84
CA VAL A 33 -1.14 10.70 25.74
C VAL A 33 -1.48 10.39 27.19
N ASP A 34 -0.49 10.46 28.06
CA ASP A 34 -0.68 10.38 29.51
C ASP A 34 -1.07 11.75 30.10
N GLN A 35 -1.19 11.81 31.42
CA GLN A 35 -1.54 13.05 32.15
C GLN A 35 -0.45 14.14 32.07
N GLN A 36 0.74 13.80 31.63
CA GLN A 36 1.90 14.68 31.44
C GLN A 36 2.17 14.97 29.93
N ASP A 37 1.18 14.69 29.07
CA ASP A 37 1.28 14.85 27.62
C ASP A 37 2.36 14.00 26.93
N HIS A 38 2.83 12.92 27.56
CA HIS A 38 3.74 11.99 26.93
C HIS A 38 2.98 11.04 25.99
N LEU A 39 3.52 10.82 24.82
CA LEU A 39 2.96 9.90 23.82
C LEU A 39 2.95 8.46 24.33
N LEU A 40 1.78 7.85 24.40
CA LEU A 40 1.57 6.44 24.71
C LEU A 40 1.30 5.61 23.45
N ALA A 41 0.48 6.14 22.55
CA ALA A 41 0.13 5.43 21.33
C ALA A 41 -0.31 6.40 20.23
N LEU A 42 -0.15 5.93 18.99
CA LEU A 42 -0.60 6.59 17.79
C LEU A 42 -1.40 5.59 16.95
N TYR A 43 -2.69 5.85 16.77
CA TYR A 43 -3.52 5.12 15.82
C TYR A 43 -3.60 5.88 14.50
N ARG A 44 -3.50 5.15 13.38
CA ARG A 44 -3.61 5.74 12.05
C ARG A 44 -4.22 4.77 11.05
N VAL A 45 -5.15 5.26 10.23
CA VAL A 45 -5.57 4.58 9.01
C VAL A 45 -4.72 5.09 7.86
N LYS A 46 -4.16 4.20 7.06
CA LYS A 46 -3.35 4.57 5.89
C LYS A 46 -4.17 5.44 4.95
N ARG A 47 -3.56 6.49 4.45
CA ARG A 47 -4.19 7.35 3.44
C ARG A 47 -4.55 6.51 2.21
N PRO A 48 -5.68 6.81 1.55
CA PRO A 48 -6.12 6.10 0.35
C PRO A 48 -5.02 5.94 -0.70
N ARG A 49 -4.20 6.98 -0.91
CA ARG A 49 -3.04 6.91 -1.80
C ARG A 49 -2.06 5.80 -1.40
N ARG A 50 -1.79 5.60 -0.10
CA ARG A 50 -0.89 4.54 0.36
C ARG A 50 -1.49 3.16 0.19
N ILE A 51 -2.81 3.04 0.32
CA ILE A 51 -3.53 1.80 0.03
C ILE A 51 -3.43 1.49 -1.46
N ALA A 52 -3.63 2.50 -2.31
CA ALA A 52 -3.47 2.39 -3.75
C ALA A 52 -2.05 1.96 -4.14
N GLU A 53 -1.03 2.63 -3.62
CA GLU A 53 0.39 2.27 -3.87
C GLU A 53 0.69 0.82 -3.48
N LYS A 54 0.09 0.30 -2.40
CA LYS A 54 0.23 -1.12 -2.02
C LYS A 54 -0.53 -2.06 -2.94
N ALA A 55 -1.77 -1.75 -3.25
CA ALA A 55 -2.57 -2.52 -4.20
C ALA A 55 -1.86 -2.60 -5.56
N ASN A 56 -1.36 -1.48 -6.06
CA ASN A 56 -0.57 -1.40 -7.28
C ASN A 56 0.62 -2.34 -7.26
N ARG A 57 1.37 -2.29 -6.17
CA ARG A 57 2.57 -3.12 -6.03
C ARG A 57 2.25 -4.60 -6.05
N TYR A 58 1.17 -5.02 -5.39
CA TYR A 58 0.74 -6.40 -5.41
C TYR A 58 0.31 -6.84 -6.81
N VAL A 59 -0.51 -6.04 -7.49
CA VAL A 59 -0.96 -6.34 -8.86
C VAL A 59 0.20 -6.33 -9.84
N ALA A 60 1.07 -5.30 -9.78
CA ALA A 60 2.22 -5.20 -10.64
C ALA A 60 3.21 -6.36 -10.45
N ASN A 61 3.49 -6.74 -9.19
CA ASN A 61 4.35 -7.88 -8.90
C ASN A 61 3.73 -9.20 -9.39
N TRP A 62 2.43 -9.38 -9.22
CA TRP A 62 1.73 -10.56 -9.73
C TRP A 62 1.80 -10.65 -11.25
N ILE A 63 1.54 -9.56 -11.98
CA ILE A 63 1.68 -9.54 -13.45
C ILE A 63 3.12 -9.78 -13.85
N PHE A 64 4.08 -9.15 -13.16
CA PHE A 64 5.50 -9.38 -13.43
C PHE A 64 5.89 -10.85 -13.25
N GLN A 65 5.36 -11.51 -12.21
CA GLN A 65 5.57 -12.94 -12.00
C GLN A 65 5.02 -13.76 -13.16
N LEU A 66 3.80 -13.47 -13.64
CA LEU A 66 3.24 -14.16 -14.82
C LEU A 66 4.14 -14.02 -16.06
N VAL A 67 4.70 -12.83 -16.29
CA VAL A 67 5.62 -12.59 -17.41
C VAL A 67 6.93 -13.37 -17.21
N GLN A 68 7.48 -13.37 -15.99
CA GLN A 68 8.69 -14.14 -15.68
C GLN A 68 8.48 -15.66 -15.86
N ASP A 69 7.36 -16.18 -15.36
CA ASP A 69 7.03 -17.60 -15.49
C ASP A 69 6.91 -17.98 -16.96
N ARG A 70 6.26 -17.15 -17.80
CA ARG A 70 6.17 -17.40 -19.24
C ARG A 70 7.52 -17.32 -19.93
N ALA A 71 8.35 -16.34 -19.61
CA ALA A 71 9.71 -16.24 -20.15
C ALA A 71 10.57 -17.45 -19.74
N ARG A 72 10.37 -17.95 -18.52
CA ARG A 72 11.04 -19.15 -18.04
C ARG A 72 10.60 -20.40 -18.80
N GLU A 73 9.30 -20.57 -19.06
CA GLU A 73 8.80 -21.67 -19.91
C GLU A 73 9.47 -21.67 -21.28
N MET A 74 9.58 -20.51 -21.94
CA MET A 74 10.27 -20.37 -23.22
C MET A 74 11.75 -20.75 -23.14
N ALA A 75 12.43 -20.37 -22.05
CA ALA A 75 13.81 -20.77 -21.82
C ALA A 75 13.96 -22.29 -21.55
N GLU A 76 12.99 -22.90 -20.87
CA GLU A 76 12.95 -24.35 -20.66
C GLU A 76 12.71 -25.11 -21.98
N GLU A 77 11.81 -24.64 -22.83
CA GLU A 77 11.60 -25.19 -24.19
C GLU A 77 12.91 -25.17 -24.98
N ARG A 78 13.62 -24.04 -25.00
CA ARG A 78 14.91 -23.90 -25.70
C ARG A 78 16.01 -24.78 -25.08
N ALA A 79 16.04 -24.92 -23.76
CA ALA A 79 16.99 -25.81 -23.08
C ALA A 79 16.78 -27.26 -23.49
N GLN A 80 15.50 -27.68 -23.63
CA GLN A 80 15.15 -29.02 -24.14
C GLN A 80 15.57 -29.21 -25.61
N GLU A 81 15.33 -28.21 -26.48
CA GLU A 81 15.77 -28.24 -27.90
C GLU A 81 17.28 -28.44 -28.02
N HIS A 82 18.06 -27.82 -27.13
CA HIS A 82 19.51 -27.95 -27.09
C HIS A 82 20.02 -29.13 -26.26
N ASN A 83 19.09 -29.87 -25.63
CA ASN A 83 19.40 -31.03 -24.79
C ASN A 83 20.36 -30.72 -23.63
N VAL A 84 20.17 -29.54 -23.01
CA VAL A 84 20.93 -29.06 -21.85
C VAL A 84 20.00 -28.74 -20.69
N PRO A 85 20.43 -28.90 -19.42
CA PRO A 85 19.66 -28.42 -18.28
C PRO A 85 19.51 -26.89 -18.31
N LEU A 86 18.35 -26.36 -17.84
CA LEU A 86 18.07 -24.92 -17.83
C LEU A 86 19.20 -24.09 -17.17
N LYS A 87 19.80 -24.59 -16.10
CA LYS A 87 20.91 -23.91 -15.37
C LYS A 87 22.23 -23.85 -16.16
N GLU A 88 22.37 -24.62 -17.22
CA GLU A 88 23.53 -24.61 -18.10
C GLU A 88 23.27 -23.86 -19.40
N LEU A 89 22.01 -23.42 -19.59
CA LEU A 89 21.63 -22.64 -20.74
C LEU A 89 22.20 -21.22 -20.65
N ILE A 90 23.12 -20.89 -21.56
CA ILE A 90 23.66 -19.54 -21.71
C ILE A 90 22.74 -18.76 -22.64
N THR A 91 22.04 -17.76 -22.11
CA THR A 91 21.15 -16.91 -22.90
C THR A 91 21.83 -15.57 -23.20
N PRO A 92 22.08 -15.23 -24.48
CA PRO A 92 22.58 -13.93 -24.87
C PRO A 92 21.57 -12.81 -24.44
N PRO A 93 22.03 -11.61 -24.05
CA PRO A 93 21.14 -10.51 -23.63
C PRO A 93 20.03 -10.19 -24.62
N LYS A 94 20.34 -10.14 -25.91
CA LYS A 94 19.33 -9.89 -26.97
C LYS A 94 18.26 -10.96 -27.04
N GLN A 95 18.62 -12.21 -26.81
CA GLN A 95 17.67 -13.31 -26.76
C GLN A 95 16.79 -13.24 -25.53
N MET A 96 17.37 -12.90 -24.38
CA MET A 96 16.62 -12.68 -23.15
C MET A 96 15.60 -11.54 -23.28
N ASP A 97 16.01 -10.40 -23.85
CA ASP A 97 15.11 -9.28 -24.14
C ASP A 97 13.96 -9.70 -25.08
N PHE A 98 14.27 -10.48 -26.11
CA PHE A 98 13.25 -10.99 -27.04
C PHE A 98 12.25 -11.92 -26.35
N GLU A 99 12.72 -12.82 -25.49
CA GLU A 99 11.87 -13.75 -24.71
C GLU A 99 10.96 -12.99 -23.76
N PHE A 100 11.48 -11.99 -23.03
CA PHE A 100 10.65 -11.14 -22.15
C PHE A 100 9.61 -10.34 -22.93
N ILE A 101 9.97 -9.70 -24.04
CA ILE A 101 9.02 -8.97 -24.89
C ILE A 101 7.93 -9.90 -25.44
N THR A 102 8.31 -11.13 -25.82
CA THR A 102 7.36 -12.12 -26.34
C THR A 102 6.42 -12.61 -25.21
N ALA A 103 6.97 -12.89 -24.03
CA ALA A 103 6.19 -13.24 -22.85
C ALA A 103 5.20 -12.12 -22.46
N GLU A 104 5.62 -10.85 -22.47
CA GLU A 104 4.73 -9.71 -22.22
C GLU A 104 3.56 -9.67 -23.22
N LYS A 105 3.83 -9.87 -24.51
CA LYS A 105 2.78 -9.89 -25.54
C LYS A 105 1.80 -11.05 -25.34
N ASP A 106 2.30 -12.23 -24.99
CA ASP A 106 1.48 -13.40 -24.73
C ASP A 106 0.57 -13.16 -23.51
N ILE A 107 1.12 -12.69 -22.40
CA ILE A 107 0.34 -12.35 -21.20
C ILE A 107 -0.69 -11.26 -21.49
N ALA A 108 -0.33 -10.22 -22.26
CA ALA A 108 -1.28 -9.18 -22.69
C ALA A 108 -2.44 -9.76 -23.52
N GLY A 109 -2.15 -10.68 -24.44
CA GLY A 109 -3.16 -11.41 -25.21
C GLY A 109 -4.10 -12.19 -24.30
N ARG A 110 -3.55 -12.96 -23.34
CA ARG A 110 -4.33 -13.76 -22.41
C ARG A 110 -5.23 -12.90 -21.50
N PHE A 111 -4.80 -11.71 -21.10
CA PHE A 111 -5.67 -10.74 -20.40
C PHE A 111 -6.80 -10.24 -21.30
N LYS A 112 -6.49 -9.89 -22.55
CA LYS A 112 -7.49 -9.44 -23.53
C LYS A 112 -8.56 -10.49 -23.81
N ASP A 113 -8.17 -11.74 -23.84
CA ASP A 113 -9.05 -12.88 -24.11
C ASP A 113 -9.76 -13.40 -22.82
N ASN A 114 -9.62 -12.70 -21.68
CA ASN A 114 -10.13 -13.10 -20.36
C ASN A 114 -9.67 -14.50 -19.89
N ASN A 115 -8.49 -14.95 -20.35
CA ASN A 115 -7.91 -16.23 -19.96
C ASN A 115 -7.07 -16.16 -18.67
N ILE A 116 -6.96 -14.98 -18.07
CA ILE A 116 -6.28 -14.76 -16.78
C ILE A 116 -7.28 -14.08 -15.84
N GLU A 117 -7.55 -14.71 -14.71
CA GLU A 117 -8.32 -14.12 -13.62
C GLU A 117 -7.38 -13.52 -12.59
N LEU A 118 -7.73 -12.33 -12.10
CA LEU A 118 -7.02 -11.67 -11.01
C LEU A 118 -7.14 -12.50 -9.72
N ASP A 119 -6.01 -12.88 -9.16
CA ASP A 119 -6.01 -13.52 -7.84
C ASP A 119 -6.44 -12.51 -6.77
N LYS A 120 -7.71 -12.61 -6.33
CA LYS A 120 -8.26 -11.78 -5.26
C LYS A 120 -7.47 -11.89 -3.94
N ALA A 121 -6.73 -12.99 -3.74
CA ALA A 121 -5.90 -13.16 -2.56
C ALA A 121 -4.67 -12.23 -2.59
N ALA A 122 -4.14 -11.92 -3.77
CA ALA A 122 -3.03 -11.00 -3.94
C ALA A 122 -3.38 -9.55 -3.60
N LEU A 123 -4.67 -9.18 -3.58
CA LEU A 123 -5.14 -7.83 -3.24
C LEU A 123 -5.38 -7.60 -1.75
N LYS A 124 -5.13 -8.59 -0.89
CA LYS A 124 -5.37 -8.45 0.55
C LYS A 124 -4.29 -7.57 1.20
N ILE A 125 -4.71 -6.41 1.66
CA ILE A 125 -3.88 -5.46 2.42
C ILE A 125 -4.21 -5.63 3.89
N HIS A 126 -3.25 -6.10 4.69
CA HIS A 126 -3.44 -6.46 6.10
C HIS A 126 -3.11 -5.34 7.09
N ASP A 127 -2.59 -4.23 6.60
CA ASP A 127 -2.06 -3.14 7.39
C ASP A 127 -2.68 -1.77 7.01
N VAL A 128 -3.96 -1.77 6.65
CA VAL A 128 -4.71 -0.54 6.38
C VAL A 128 -4.84 0.31 7.65
N GLY A 129 -5.20 -0.31 8.76
CA GLY A 129 -5.15 0.29 10.08
C GLY A 129 -3.84 -0.07 10.77
N GLY A 130 -3.23 0.90 11.45
CA GLY A 130 -2.01 0.70 12.24
C GLY A 130 -2.11 1.39 13.59
N LEU A 131 -1.64 0.70 14.62
CA LEU A 131 -1.46 1.21 15.97
C LEU A 131 0.03 1.13 16.30
N LYS A 132 0.63 2.25 16.69
CA LYS A 132 1.99 2.27 17.23
C LYS A 132 1.89 2.53 18.74
N ILE A 133 2.47 1.67 19.54
CA ILE A 133 2.56 1.81 20.99
C ILE A 133 3.99 2.18 21.34
N VAL A 134 4.11 3.21 22.20
CA VAL A 134 5.39 3.76 22.63
C VAL A 134 5.52 3.57 24.15
N ALA A 135 6.50 2.77 24.56
CA ALA A 135 6.76 2.51 25.98
C ALA A 135 8.21 2.08 26.21
N GLY A 136 8.61 1.89 27.46
CA GLY A 136 9.90 1.25 27.78
C GLY A 136 9.91 -0.23 27.40
N GLU A 137 11.09 -0.78 27.13
CA GLU A 137 11.30 -2.16 26.64
C GLU A 137 10.61 -3.22 27.50
N ASP A 138 10.69 -3.09 28.83
CA ASP A 138 10.04 -4.04 29.76
C ASP A 138 8.52 -4.06 29.58
N LYS A 139 7.89 -2.88 29.45
CA LYS A 139 6.45 -2.75 29.21
C LYS A 139 6.04 -3.28 27.84
N LEU A 140 6.85 -3.04 26.79
CA LEU A 140 6.59 -3.55 25.46
C LEU A 140 6.66 -5.08 25.44
N SER A 141 7.66 -5.66 26.12
CA SER A 141 7.79 -7.12 26.26
C SER A 141 6.63 -7.74 27.05
N GLN A 142 6.16 -7.07 28.09
CA GLN A 142 4.99 -7.50 28.85
C GLN A 142 3.72 -7.43 27.99
N LEU A 143 3.53 -6.34 27.26
CA LEU A 143 2.38 -6.15 26.38
C LEU A 143 2.31 -7.24 25.31
N GLU A 144 3.42 -7.57 24.66
CA GLU A 144 3.46 -8.65 23.65
C GLU A 144 3.03 -10.00 24.24
N LYS A 145 3.44 -10.29 25.48
CA LYS A 145 3.01 -11.49 26.20
C LYS A 145 1.51 -11.49 26.53
N GLU A 146 0.96 -10.34 26.95
CA GLU A 146 -0.46 -10.22 27.27
C GLU A 146 -1.33 -10.30 26.00
N LEU A 147 -0.92 -9.67 24.90
CA LEU A 147 -1.60 -9.79 23.62
C LEU A 147 -1.70 -11.25 23.14
N SER A 148 -0.65 -12.03 23.39
CA SER A 148 -0.64 -13.45 23.01
C SER A 148 -1.58 -14.33 23.86
N LYS A 149 -2.05 -13.82 24.99
CA LYS A 149 -2.99 -14.51 25.90
C LYS A 149 -4.45 -14.10 25.68
N ASP A 150 -4.69 -12.95 25.05
CA ASP A 150 -6.04 -12.45 24.80
C ASP A 150 -6.74 -13.33 23.74
N PRO A 151 -7.88 -13.97 24.09
CA PRO A 151 -8.59 -14.84 23.16
C PRO A 151 -9.20 -14.09 21.96
N ASN A 152 -9.37 -12.78 22.06
CA ASN A 152 -9.91 -11.93 20.99
C ASN A 152 -8.84 -11.42 20.03
N ILE A 153 -7.56 -11.57 20.37
CA ILE A 153 -6.44 -11.08 19.57
C ILE A 153 -5.61 -12.25 19.08
N ARG A 154 -5.47 -12.39 17.78
CA ARG A 154 -4.62 -13.42 17.18
C ARG A 154 -3.44 -12.76 16.47
N VAL A 155 -2.24 -13.00 16.95
CA VAL A 155 -1.01 -12.58 16.26
C VAL A 155 -0.77 -13.55 15.10
N ILE A 156 -0.79 -13.03 13.86
CA ILE A 156 -0.66 -13.83 12.63
C ILE A 156 0.63 -13.55 11.88
N GLY A 157 1.36 -12.52 12.26
CA GLY A 157 2.67 -12.19 11.70
C GLY A 157 3.50 -11.39 12.69
N ARG A 158 4.82 -11.55 12.64
CA ARG A 158 5.78 -10.84 13.47
C ARG A 158 7.03 -10.53 12.66
N GLU A 159 7.43 -9.27 12.67
CA GLU A 159 8.67 -8.80 12.04
C GLU A 159 9.43 -7.93 13.03
N ASN A 160 10.73 -8.16 13.17
CA ASN A 160 11.61 -7.31 13.96
C ASN A 160 12.40 -6.41 13.04
N PHE A 161 12.30 -5.12 13.27
CA PHE A 161 13.16 -4.15 12.64
C PHE A 161 14.42 -3.95 13.50
N SER A 162 15.58 -4.18 12.88
CA SER A 162 16.88 -3.95 13.50
C SER A 162 17.75 -3.16 12.52
N GLY A 163 18.29 -2.04 12.97
CA GLY A 163 19.08 -1.14 12.13
C GLY A 163 19.35 0.16 12.86
N SER A 164 19.09 1.29 12.24
CA SER A 164 19.19 2.62 12.86
C SER A 164 18.20 2.81 14.00
N TYR A 165 17.07 2.09 13.99
CA TYR A 165 16.09 2.02 15.07
C TYR A 165 15.64 0.57 15.28
N GLN A 166 15.04 0.30 16.45
CA GLN A 166 14.49 -0.99 16.79
C GLN A 166 12.96 -0.88 16.95
N ALA A 167 12.24 -1.83 16.40
CA ALA A 167 10.79 -1.95 16.58
C ALA A 167 10.34 -3.38 16.30
N THR A 168 9.25 -3.79 16.93
CA THR A 168 8.55 -5.02 16.59
C THR A 168 7.24 -4.68 15.92
N SER A 169 7.04 -5.16 14.70
CA SER A 169 5.75 -5.08 14.00
C SER A 169 5.04 -6.43 14.11
N LEU A 170 3.79 -6.36 14.57
CA LEU A 170 2.89 -7.50 14.66
C LEU A 170 1.73 -7.26 13.70
N ILE A 171 1.35 -8.28 12.96
CA ILE A 171 0.05 -8.29 12.29
C ILE A 171 -0.91 -9.04 13.20
N ILE A 172 -1.89 -8.32 13.70
CA ILE A 172 -2.92 -8.86 14.59
C ILE A 172 -4.25 -8.97 13.88
N GLU A 173 -5.01 -9.98 14.23
CA GLU A 173 -6.39 -10.17 13.79
C GLU A 173 -7.30 -9.97 15.00
N VAL A 174 -8.24 -9.03 14.88
CA VAL A 174 -9.15 -8.61 15.95
C VAL A 174 -10.60 -8.67 15.48
N PRO A 175 -11.56 -8.97 16.35
CA PRO A 175 -12.98 -8.92 16.00
C PRO A 175 -13.41 -7.48 15.72
N TRP A 176 -14.43 -7.29 14.90
CA TRP A 176 -15.04 -5.99 14.64
C TRP A 176 -16.56 -6.12 14.57
N ASP A 177 -17.23 -5.03 14.93
CA ASP A 177 -18.69 -4.98 14.94
C ASP A 177 -19.22 -4.39 13.63
N ARG A 178 -19.78 -5.27 12.78
CA ARG A 178 -20.36 -4.90 11.49
C ARG A 178 -21.55 -3.95 11.65
N GLU A 179 -22.42 -4.23 12.62
CA GLU A 179 -23.62 -3.43 12.83
C GLU A 179 -23.25 -2.01 13.28
N CYS A 180 -22.27 -1.90 14.17
CA CYS A 180 -21.74 -0.61 14.61
C CYS A 180 -21.18 0.19 13.42
N VAL A 181 -20.43 -0.44 12.52
CA VAL A 181 -19.87 0.22 11.33
C VAL A 181 -20.96 0.67 10.38
N CYS A 182 -21.96 -0.16 10.09
CA CYS A 182 -23.09 0.21 9.22
C CYS A 182 -23.88 1.36 9.82
N ARG A 183 -24.18 1.30 11.11
CA ARG A 183 -24.89 2.38 11.83
C ARG A 183 -24.09 3.69 11.78
N SER A 184 -22.79 3.63 12.09
CA SER A 184 -21.92 4.82 12.06
C SER A 184 -21.83 5.43 10.66
N TYR A 185 -21.85 4.64 9.60
CA TYR A 185 -21.88 5.14 8.23
C TYR A 185 -23.12 5.99 7.97
N MET A 186 -24.29 5.52 8.42
CA MET A 186 -25.56 6.25 8.24
C MET A 186 -25.62 7.49 9.13
N ASP A 187 -25.21 7.39 10.39
CA ASP A 187 -25.32 8.48 11.38
C ASP A 187 -24.36 9.64 11.07
N LEU A 188 -23.13 9.34 10.72
CA LEU A 188 -22.10 10.35 10.44
C LEU A 188 -22.20 10.98 9.06
N ARG A 189 -22.92 10.33 8.13
CA ARG A 189 -23.06 10.79 6.74
C ARG A 189 -21.73 11.22 6.08
N ALA A 190 -20.64 10.55 6.41
CA ALA A 190 -19.31 10.86 5.85
C ALA A 190 -19.26 10.75 4.31
N TRP A 191 -20.31 10.19 3.72
CA TRP A 191 -20.50 10.02 2.29
C TRP A 191 -21.13 11.26 1.60
N ASP A 192 -21.56 12.29 2.32
CA ASP A 192 -22.19 13.51 1.74
C ASP A 192 -21.27 14.19 0.71
N ARG A 193 -19.96 14.15 0.91
CA ARG A 193 -18.96 14.62 -0.07
C ARG A 193 -19.07 13.96 -1.45
N TYR A 194 -19.66 12.79 -1.54
CA TYR A 194 -19.85 12.11 -2.82
C TYR A 194 -21.09 12.57 -3.58
N LEU A 195 -22.06 13.22 -2.90
CA LEU A 195 -23.18 13.90 -3.56
C LEU A 195 -22.68 15.01 -4.47
N GLU A 196 -21.70 15.80 -4.00
CA GLU A 196 -21.08 16.86 -4.77
C GLU A 196 -20.35 16.35 -6.03
N ARG A 197 -20.01 15.06 -6.02
CA ARG A 197 -19.37 14.36 -7.16
C ARG A 197 -20.39 13.72 -8.11
N GLY A 198 -21.66 13.91 -7.86
CA GLY A 198 -22.74 13.40 -8.70
C GLY A 198 -23.12 11.94 -8.46
N LEU A 199 -22.67 11.33 -7.32
CA LEU A 199 -23.23 10.02 -6.95
C LEU A 199 -24.67 10.19 -6.47
N PRO A 200 -25.60 9.33 -6.93
CA PRO A 200 -26.99 9.41 -6.50
C PRO A 200 -27.13 9.14 -5.00
N GLU A 201 -27.85 10.01 -4.29
CA GLU A 201 -28.09 9.84 -2.85
C GLU A 201 -28.76 8.50 -2.53
N ALA A 202 -29.63 8.02 -3.41
CA ALA A 202 -30.28 6.72 -3.27
C ALA A 202 -29.28 5.56 -3.21
N GLU A 203 -28.19 5.64 -3.95
CA GLU A 203 -27.11 4.62 -3.91
C GLU A 203 -26.33 4.70 -2.61
N LEU A 204 -25.99 5.91 -2.16
CA LEU A 204 -25.25 6.12 -0.90
C LEU A 204 -26.09 5.69 0.32
N LYS A 205 -27.39 5.91 0.28
CA LYS A 205 -28.35 5.48 1.34
C LYS A 205 -28.60 3.97 1.40
N LYS A 206 -28.14 3.19 0.42
CA LYS A 206 -28.19 1.71 0.51
C LYS A 206 -27.34 1.16 1.65
N GLY A 207 -26.46 1.98 2.22
CA GLY A 207 -25.60 1.60 3.32
C GLY A 207 -24.35 0.80 2.91
N LEU A 208 -23.65 0.25 3.89
CA LEU A 208 -22.46 -0.57 3.69
C LEU A 208 -22.77 -2.07 3.64
N GLU A 209 -23.98 -2.48 4.01
CA GLU A 209 -24.36 -3.89 4.14
C GLU A 209 -24.05 -4.72 2.90
N PRO A 210 -24.39 -4.27 1.66
CA PRO A 210 -24.09 -5.02 0.44
C PRO A 210 -22.62 -5.24 0.20
N PHE A 211 -21.76 -4.31 0.66
CA PHE A 211 -20.28 -4.40 0.50
C PHE A 211 -19.65 -5.26 1.58
N LEU A 212 -20.33 -5.42 2.71
CA LEU A 212 -19.84 -6.20 3.85
C LEU A 212 -20.42 -7.63 3.86
N GLU A 213 -21.29 -7.95 2.93
CA GLU A 213 -21.81 -9.30 2.78
C GLU A 213 -20.67 -10.29 2.53
N GLY A 214 -20.64 -11.40 3.28
CA GLY A 214 -19.55 -12.37 3.20
C GLY A 214 -18.21 -11.92 3.82
N SER A 215 -18.12 -10.70 4.39
CA SER A 215 -16.91 -10.27 5.10
C SER A 215 -16.67 -11.11 6.35
N LYS A 216 -15.38 -11.30 6.68
CA LYS A 216 -15.00 -12.01 7.91
C LYS A 216 -15.39 -11.21 9.15
N PRO A 217 -15.68 -11.87 10.28
CA PRO A 217 -15.98 -11.18 11.55
C PRO A 217 -14.74 -10.57 12.21
N THR A 218 -13.57 -10.72 11.59
CA THR A 218 -12.30 -10.21 12.07
C THR A 218 -11.65 -9.33 11.00
N LEU A 219 -10.91 -8.32 11.45
CA LEU A 219 -10.06 -7.51 10.62
C LEU A 219 -8.59 -7.66 11.03
N LYS A 220 -7.70 -7.37 10.08
CA LYS A 220 -6.26 -7.39 10.32
C LYS A 220 -5.72 -5.97 10.39
N MET A 221 -4.82 -5.75 11.34
CA MET A 221 -4.16 -4.47 11.52
C MET A 221 -2.70 -4.65 11.92
N GLU A 222 -1.90 -3.64 11.66
CA GLU A 222 -0.50 -3.59 12.08
C GLU A 222 -0.39 -2.97 13.47
N LEU A 223 0.32 -3.65 14.35
CA LEU A 223 0.69 -3.14 15.66
C LEU A 223 2.21 -3.00 15.73
N ILE A 224 2.69 -1.77 15.91
CA ILE A 224 4.13 -1.48 16.03
C ILE A 224 4.43 -1.19 17.50
N LEU A 225 5.38 -1.90 18.06
CA LEU A 225 5.90 -1.73 19.40
C LEU A 225 7.28 -1.08 19.30
N SER A 226 7.46 0.09 19.91
CA SER A 226 8.70 0.86 19.80
C SER A 226 8.97 1.65 21.07
N THR A 227 10.23 1.85 21.42
CA THR A 227 10.60 2.84 22.44
C THR A 227 10.41 4.25 21.88
N PHE A 228 10.37 5.25 22.75
CA PHE A 228 10.26 6.64 22.30
C PHE A 228 11.48 7.05 21.47
N ALA A 229 12.66 6.65 21.86
CA ALA A 229 13.91 6.93 21.11
C ALA A 229 13.87 6.34 19.70
N ASP A 230 13.48 5.07 19.58
CA ASP A 230 13.37 4.40 18.29
C ASP A 230 12.24 4.99 17.43
N MET A 231 11.14 5.40 18.05
CA MET A 231 10.05 6.08 17.34
C MET A 231 10.53 7.41 16.77
N VAL A 232 11.24 8.23 17.54
CA VAL A 232 11.82 9.50 17.06
C VAL A 232 12.81 9.25 15.92
N GLU A 233 13.69 8.26 16.04
CA GLU A 233 14.64 7.91 14.99
C GLU A 233 13.91 7.46 13.71
N SER A 234 12.85 6.66 13.85
CA SER A 234 12.09 6.15 12.70
C SER A 234 11.27 7.22 11.96
N GLU A 235 10.77 8.24 12.66
CA GLU A 235 9.87 9.27 12.10
C GLU A 235 10.61 10.56 11.70
N LEU A 236 11.68 10.91 12.41
CA LEU A 236 12.38 12.18 12.28
C LEU A 236 13.85 12.03 11.88
N GLY A 237 14.42 10.85 11.98
CA GLY A 237 15.79 10.53 11.54
C GLY A 237 15.87 10.31 10.02
N ASN A 238 17.08 10.02 9.53
CA ASN A 238 17.28 9.45 8.18
C ASN A 238 16.73 8.02 8.18
N SER A 239 15.42 7.92 8.14
CA SER A 239 14.75 6.68 8.43
C SER A 239 14.90 5.68 7.29
N LEU A 240 15.04 4.40 7.64
CA LEU A 240 14.86 3.28 6.72
C LEU A 240 13.54 3.39 5.93
N HIS A 241 12.56 4.13 6.44
CA HIS A 241 11.32 4.41 5.75
C HIS A 241 11.53 5.32 4.53
N GLU A 242 12.34 6.39 4.66
CA GLU A 242 12.71 7.23 3.51
C GLU A 242 13.60 6.50 2.53
N GLU A 243 14.59 5.75 3.01
CA GLU A 243 15.46 4.92 2.15
C GLU A 243 14.64 3.86 1.40
N ARG A 244 13.69 3.20 2.06
CA ARG A 244 12.74 2.29 1.40
C ARG A 244 11.87 3.01 0.37
N ILE A 245 11.37 4.20 0.66
CA ILE A 245 10.59 4.99 -0.29
C ILE A 245 11.45 5.38 -1.50
N ILE A 246 12.68 5.81 -1.27
CA ILE A 246 13.63 6.17 -2.33
C ILE A 246 13.98 4.94 -3.16
N ALA A 247 14.33 3.82 -2.52
CA ALA A 247 14.63 2.56 -3.21
C ALA A 247 13.43 2.00 -4.00
N GLN A 248 12.20 2.19 -3.48
CA GLN A 248 10.97 1.81 -4.17
C GLN A 248 10.65 2.71 -5.37
N ARG A 249 11.14 3.94 -5.36
CA ARG A 249 11.03 4.90 -6.47
C ARG A 249 12.19 4.81 -7.45
N ASP A 250 13.23 4.04 -7.12
CA ASP A 250 14.35 3.83 -8.03
C ASP A 250 13.91 2.95 -9.20
N THR A 251 13.85 3.57 -10.36
CA THR A 251 13.37 2.94 -11.62
C THR A 251 14.40 2.03 -12.28
N LYS A 252 15.53 1.74 -11.64
CA LYS A 252 16.62 0.91 -12.21
C LYS A 252 16.23 -0.55 -12.42
N VAL A 253 15.17 -1.03 -11.76
CA VAL A 253 14.66 -2.37 -11.99
C VAL A 253 13.62 -2.32 -13.11
N TYR A 254 13.98 -2.89 -14.26
CA TYR A 254 13.03 -3.07 -15.35
C TYR A 254 11.89 -3.98 -14.90
N ARG A 255 10.67 -3.46 -14.90
CA ARG A 255 9.47 -4.19 -14.48
C ARG A 255 8.56 -4.58 -15.64
N GLY A 256 8.94 -4.23 -16.86
CA GLY A 256 8.08 -4.36 -18.04
C GLY A 256 7.06 -3.22 -18.16
N TYR A 257 6.52 -3.05 -19.38
CA TYR A 257 5.57 -1.97 -19.66
C TYR A 257 4.17 -2.28 -19.14
N ILE A 258 3.73 -3.54 -19.16
CA ILE A 258 2.40 -3.94 -18.69
C ILE A 258 2.24 -3.71 -17.20
N PRO A 259 3.14 -4.22 -16.32
CA PRO A 259 3.07 -3.95 -14.89
C PRO A 259 3.11 -2.45 -14.58
N MET A 260 3.95 -1.68 -15.26
CA MET A 260 4.04 -0.23 -15.05
C MET A 260 2.73 0.49 -15.41
N ASN A 261 2.12 0.16 -16.54
CA ASN A 261 0.85 0.76 -16.95
C ASN A 261 -0.29 0.40 -16.00
N VAL A 262 -0.34 -0.86 -15.53
CA VAL A 262 -1.33 -1.30 -14.54
C VAL A 262 -1.12 -0.57 -13.21
N GLU A 263 0.11 -0.40 -12.76
CA GLU A 263 0.45 0.35 -11.56
C GLU A 263 -0.09 1.79 -11.63
N PHE A 264 0.20 2.50 -12.72
CA PHE A 264 -0.26 3.86 -12.93
C PHE A 264 -1.78 3.96 -13.03
N LEU A 265 -2.43 3.03 -13.73
CA LEU A 265 -3.89 3.02 -13.88
C LEU A 265 -4.59 2.80 -12.53
N ILE A 266 -4.14 1.84 -11.74
CA ILE A 266 -4.70 1.56 -10.42
C ILE A 266 -4.48 2.76 -9.49
N GLU A 267 -3.28 3.34 -9.45
CA GLU A 267 -2.99 4.53 -8.64
C GLU A 267 -3.91 5.69 -9.04
N TYR A 268 -4.10 5.89 -10.33
CA TYR A 268 -5.00 6.91 -10.85
C TYR A 268 -6.45 6.69 -10.41
N LEU A 269 -7.00 5.50 -10.60
CA LEU A 269 -8.38 5.17 -10.22
C LEU A 269 -8.61 5.37 -8.72
N PHE A 270 -7.65 4.97 -7.89
CA PHE A 270 -7.74 5.20 -6.44
C PHE A 270 -7.61 6.68 -6.08
N ALA A 271 -6.68 7.41 -6.70
CA ALA A 271 -6.52 8.85 -6.45
C ALA A 271 -7.80 9.61 -6.78
N VAL A 272 -8.43 9.27 -7.91
CA VAL A 272 -9.71 9.86 -8.33
C VAL A 272 -10.85 9.46 -7.40
N GLY A 273 -11.00 8.16 -7.10
CA GLY A 273 -12.10 7.64 -6.30
C GLY A 273 -12.15 8.19 -4.88
N VAL A 274 -10.98 8.47 -4.29
CA VAL A 274 -10.85 8.90 -2.88
C VAL A 274 -10.42 10.35 -2.71
N SER A 275 -10.14 11.09 -3.80
CA SER A 275 -9.80 12.50 -3.74
C SER A 275 -10.94 13.30 -3.11
N PRO A 276 -10.68 14.23 -2.19
CA PRO A 276 -11.69 15.18 -1.71
C PRO A 276 -12.01 16.27 -2.75
N GLN A 277 -11.24 16.38 -3.83
CA GLN A 277 -11.44 17.38 -4.87
C GLN A 277 -12.58 16.99 -5.81
N ILE A 278 -13.46 17.93 -6.12
CA ILE A 278 -14.57 17.74 -7.06
C ILE A 278 -14.05 17.76 -8.50
N HIS A 279 -13.05 18.60 -8.76
CA HIS A 279 -12.40 18.74 -10.06
C HIS A 279 -10.93 18.30 -9.94
N ILE A 280 -10.46 17.55 -10.93
CA ILE A 280 -9.07 17.17 -11.07
C ILE A 280 -8.52 17.83 -12.32
N ASP A 281 -7.74 18.91 -12.12
CA ASP A 281 -7.20 19.71 -13.22
C ASP A 281 -5.98 19.06 -13.88
N ARG A 282 -5.34 18.10 -13.19
CA ARG A 282 -4.17 17.39 -13.70
C ARG A 282 -4.24 15.91 -13.33
N LEU A 283 -3.84 15.06 -14.26
CA LEU A 283 -3.64 13.64 -13.98
C LEU A 283 -2.48 13.50 -12.98
N PRO A 284 -2.68 12.84 -11.81
CA PRO A 284 -1.65 12.70 -10.80
C PRO A 284 -0.55 11.72 -11.17
N ILE A 285 -0.65 11.06 -12.34
CA ILE A 285 0.25 9.98 -12.78
C ILE A 285 0.60 10.13 -14.26
N LYS A 286 1.75 9.56 -14.62
CA LYS A 286 2.16 9.38 -16.02
C LYS A 286 1.68 8.01 -16.49
N LEU A 287 0.92 7.98 -17.59
CA LEU A 287 0.58 6.74 -18.28
C LEU A 287 1.57 6.50 -19.42
N TRP A 288 2.14 5.32 -19.46
CA TRP A 288 3.00 4.90 -20.55
C TRP A 288 2.15 4.24 -21.63
N GLY A 289 1.89 4.97 -22.72
CA GLY A 289 0.92 4.62 -23.75
C GLY A 289 1.22 3.39 -24.59
N ARG A 290 2.36 2.71 -24.38
CA ARG A 290 2.81 1.64 -25.28
C ARG A 290 1.88 0.41 -25.33
N TYR A 291 1.20 0.11 -24.22
CA TYR A 291 0.30 -1.06 -24.08
C TYR A 291 -1.13 -0.69 -23.70
N LEU A 292 -1.42 0.58 -23.50
CA LEU A 292 -2.79 1.04 -23.30
C LEU A 292 -3.41 1.38 -24.65
N PRO A 293 -4.55 0.80 -25.01
CA PRO A 293 -5.28 1.23 -26.19
C PRO A 293 -5.64 2.71 -26.12
N ASP A 294 -5.55 3.43 -27.24
CA ASP A 294 -5.94 4.85 -27.34
C ASP A 294 -7.35 5.08 -26.80
N THR A 295 -8.26 4.09 -26.97
CA THR A 295 -9.61 4.11 -26.41
C THR A 295 -9.66 4.30 -24.91
N VAL A 296 -8.73 3.76 -24.14
CA VAL A 296 -8.65 3.96 -22.68
C VAL A 296 -8.24 5.39 -22.37
N ILE A 297 -7.29 5.94 -23.11
CA ILE A 297 -6.84 7.32 -23.00
C ILE A 297 -7.99 8.27 -23.33
N ASP A 298 -8.72 8.01 -24.41
CA ASP A 298 -9.87 8.81 -24.82
C ASP A 298 -11.02 8.74 -23.80
N GLN A 299 -11.27 7.58 -23.20
CA GLN A 299 -12.23 7.44 -22.11
C GLN A 299 -11.84 8.23 -20.86
N ILE A 300 -10.55 8.21 -20.49
CA ILE A 300 -10.03 9.00 -19.37
C ILE A 300 -10.20 10.50 -19.67
N ARG A 301 -9.87 10.94 -20.89
CA ARG A 301 -10.08 12.33 -21.32
C ARG A 301 -11.53 12.75 -21.27
N ALA A 302 -12.44 11.90 -21.80
CA ALA A 302 -13.87 12.17 -21.79
C ALA A 302 -14.42 12.26 -20.36
N LEU A 303 -14.01 11.37 -19.46
CA LEU A 303 -14.41 11.37 -18.06
C LEU A 303 -14.07 12.68 -17.33
N TYR A 304 -12.94 13.29 -17.67
CA TYR A 304 -12.46 14.51 -17.03
C TYR A 304 -12.67 15.76 -17.90
N LYS A 305 -13.42 15.65 -19.00
CA LYS A 305 -13.64 16.76 -19.95
C LYS A 305 -12.32 17.45 -20.35
N MET A 306 -11.27 16.66 -20.50
CA MET A 306 -9.97 17.17 -20.94
C MET A 306 -9.99 17.48 -22.44
N PRO A 307 -9.35 18.56 -22.88
CA PRO A 307 -9.24 18.84 -24.32
C PRO A 307 -8.44 17.75 -25.03
N ASP A 308 -8.73 17.57 -26.33
CA ASP A 308 -7.98 16.69 -27.23
C ASP A 308 -6.57 17.28 -27.47
N CYS A 309 -5.70 17.17 -26.50
CA CYS A 309 -4.30 17.47 -26.62
C CYS A 309 -3.47 16.23 -26.36
N GLU A 310 -2.36 16.10 -27.04
CA GLU A 310 -1.42 15.00 -26.79
C GLU A 310 -0.98 15.04 -25.32
N LEU A 311 -1.34 13.99 -24.58
CA LEU A 311 -0.94 13.83 -23.16
C LEU A 311 0.54 13.42 -23.03
N PHE A 312 1.21 13.17 -24.15
CA PHE A 312 2.56 12.61 -24.20
C PHE A 312 3.37 13.35 -25.27
N CYS A 313 4.12 14.34 -24.85
CA CYS A 313 5.30 14.86 -25.55
C CYS A 313 6.56 14.34 -24.88
#